data_9e0e3b5b968b46d42cc36ea13f200e0f
#
_entry.id   9e0e3b5b968b46d42cc36ea13f200e0f
#
_cell.length_a   1.000
_cell.length_b   1.000
_cell.length_c   1.000
_cell.angle_alpha   90.00
_cell.angle_beta   90.00
_cell.angle_gamma   90.00
#
_symmetry.space_group_name_H-M   'P 1'
#
loop_
_entity.id
_entity.type
_entity.pdbx_description
1 polymer ?
#
loop_
_entity_poly.entity_id
_entity_poly.type
_entity_poly.pdbx_seq_one_letter_code
_entity_poly.pdbx_strand_id
1 'polypeptide(L)'
;MGIFGTLYTGVTGLKASEVQIATTGNNISNANATFYTRQRVVQTTNGYITTGGVQVGTGTTVESIVRLHDEYSYYKLKGASTQLEYTKYMASTLQEIAQRFPDLQNTGILQDLENYNKAWNDFASNPNENATKIALVKASQTLTESVNNTFATLDKIQKKVNDDIKNTVDEINRIGEEIATINKQIYGQEALPTEHANELRDRRDELELTLSKLVSAVASKNEINQDNRLDTTITDPGHQYNLSIEGFSIVDGINFHPLKLDYDDKNKSYSIYYETPDEKVRDLTAKINGGQLGAQLDLRGRNYSKSEGKYSDGIIQGYMDSLNTFAKTMINETNNLYASSAKSSVTSDYLLGLTEDIPLVNYDRTIQPGSFDIVIYDDKGDKKLTKTITVDVNTTMEDIMRQITANTDDNGNNNANDDVDDHINASFSYDAKTGDSLFQINAKSGFKVAIEDKGTNFAGAFSIGGFFSGTNASDMKVKDSILNDPSTVRASLNGVDSGNDMANKIIQLQYSKVNFYNEDGTIDNLTMEEYYRKLTGKIGSDGENNNVVNASNQTLYNSVYSEYQSKSGVNTNEELAALIQWQSSYGAAAKIVTTVDQMLDTLLGLKS
;
A
#
# COMPACT_ATOMS: atom_id res chain seq x y z
N MET A 1 25.81 -71.65 -5.71
CA MET A 1 24.62 -71.12 -5.02
C MET A 1 23.68 -72.32 -4.79
N GLY A 2 23.22 -72.56 -3.58
CA GLY A 2 22.16 -73.54 -3.41
C GLY A 2 20.86 -73.04 -4.02
N ILE A 3 19.99 -73.91 -4.48
CA ILE A 3 18.68 -73.63 -5.10
C ILE A 3 17.91 -72.60 -4.33
N PHE A 4 17.95 -72.65 -3.00
CA PHE A 4 17.29 -71.62 -2.13
C PHE A 4 17.90 -70.23 -2.23
N GLY A 5 19.21 -70.07 -2.50
CA GLY A 5 19.81 -68.72 -2.74
C GLY A 5 19.36 -68.12 -4.04
N THR A 6 19.19 -68.92 -5.11
CA THR A 6 18.64 -68.43 -6.40
C THR A 6 17.14 -68.07 -6.27
N LEU A 7 16.37 -68.87 -5.51
CA LEU A 7 14.98 -68.57 -5.20
C LEU A 7 14.87 -67.26 -4.45
N TYR A 8 15.71 -67.06 -3.43
CA TYR A 8 15.69 -65.78 -2.66
C TYR A 8 16.04 -64.60 -3.52
N THR A 9 17.03 -64.71 -4.42
CA THR A 9 17.35 -63.63 -5.37
C THR A 9 16.16 -63.32 -6.31
N GLY A 10 15.46 -64.36 -6.80
CA GLY A 10 14.25 -64.18 -7.60
C GLY A 10 13.10 -63.47 -6.84
N VAL A 11 12.85 -63.92 -5.60
CA VAL A 11 11.78 -63.34 -4.75
C VAL A 11 12.08 -61.85 -4.39
N THR A 12 13.34 -61.56 -4.05
CA THR A 12 13.72 -60.17 -3.73
C THR A 12 13.62 -59.27 -4.98
N GLY A 13 13.99 -59.76 -6.17
CA GLY A 13 13.81 -59.06 -7.44
C GLY A 13 12.34 -58.82 -7.79
N LEU A 14 11.44 -59.80 -7.53
CA LEU A 14 10.00 -59.64 -7.70
C LEU A 14 9.46 -58.51 -6.84
N LYS A 15 9.74 -58.55 -5.52
CA LYS A 15 9.29 -57.54 -4.56
C LYS A 15 9.78 -56.12 -4.95
N ALA A 16 11.03 -56.02 -5.33
CA ALA A 16 11.59 -54.75 -5.74
C ALA A 16 10.91 -54.18 -7.02
N SER A 17 10.68 -55.06 -8.01
CA SER A 17 9.98 -54.66 -9.24
C SER A 17 8.52 -54.29 -8.98
N GLU A 18 7.82 -54.96 -8.06
CA GLU A 18 6.47 -54.66 -7.65
C GLU A 18 6.37 -53.24 -7.03
N VAL A 19 7.27 -52.88 -6.13
CA VAL A 19 7.33 -51.53 -5.54
C VAL A 19 7.64 -50.48 -6.60
N GLN A 20 8.56 -50.75 -7.53
CA GLN A 20 8.87 -49.86 -8.66
C GLN A 20 7.66 -49.64 -9.54
N ILE A 21 6.91 -50.69 -9.90
CA ILE A 21 5.68 -50.59 -10.71
C ILE A 21 4.62 -49.77 -9.97
N ALA A 22 4.42 -50.00 -8.68
CA ALA A 22 3.46 -49.29 -7.86
C ALA A 22 3.82 -47.80 -7.76
N THR A 23 5.09 -47.45 -7.49
CA THR A 23 5.56 -46.05 -7.40
C THR A 23 5.45 -45.34 -8.74
N THR A 24 5.84 -45.98 -9.86
CA THR A 24 5.70 -45.44 -11.21
C THR A 24 4.23 -45.23 -11.57
N GLY A 25 3.35 -46.17 -11.20
CA GLY A 25 1.89 -46.01 -11.36
C GLY A 25 1.32 -44.84 -10.56
N ASN A 26 1.81 -44.64 -9.34
CA ASN A 26 1.43 -43.49 -8.51
C ASN A 26 1.90 -42.18 -9.12
N ASN A 27 3.15 -42.10 -9.62
CA ASN A 27 3.66 -40.93 -10.34
C ASN A 27 2.77 -40.59 -11.55
N ILE A 28 2.44 -41.56 -12.41
CA ILE A 28 1.58 -41.36 -13.58
C ILE A 28 0.19 -40.87 -13.18
N SER A 29 -0.40 -41.48 -12.15
CA SER A 29 -1.74 -41.12 -11.69
C SER A 29 -1.82 -39.68 -11.14
N ASN A 30 -0.75 -39.17 -10.53
CA ASN A 30 -0.65 -37.87 -9.94
C ASN A 30 0.10 -36.84 -10.81
N ALA A 31 0.45 -37.18 -12.05
CA ALA A 31 1.22 -36.31 -12.96
C ALA A 31 0.59 -34.92 -13.20
N ASN A 32 -0.74 -34.82 -13.09
CA ASN A 32 -1.50 -33.58 -13.26
C ASN A 32 -1.83 -32.89 -11.91
N ALA A 33 -1.43 -33.45 -10.77
CA ALA A 33 -1.63 -32.81 -9.48
C ALA A 33 -0.61 -31.67 -9.30
N THR A 34 -1.11 -30.48 -8.95
CA THR A 34 -0.35 -29.22 -9.01
C THR A 34 0.93 -29.22 -8.17
N PHE A 35 0.95 -29.97 -7.04
CA PHE A 35 2.06 -29.96 -6.09
C PHE A 35 2.62 -31.37 -5.81
N TYR A 36 2.32 -32.35 -6.67
CA TYR A 36 2.87 -33.67 -6.54
C TYR A 36 4.33 -33.69 -7.02
N THR A 37 5.23 -34.15 -6.15
CA THR A 37 6.65 -34.34 -6.46
C THR A 37 6.90 -35.77 -6.90
N ARG A 38 7.62 -35.99 -8.02
CA ARG A 38 8.00 -37.31 -8.52
C ARG A 38 8.66 -38.13 -7.43
N GLN A 39 8.22 -39.37 -7.22
CA GLN A 39 8.78 -40.30 -6.25
C GLN A 39 9.69 -41.32 -6.93
N ARG A 40 10.75 -41.74 -6.22
CA ARG A 40 11.72 -42.72 -6.67
C ARG A 40 11.97 -43.75 -5.60
N VAL A 41 12.04 -45.02 -6.00
CA VAL A 41 12.42 -46.12 -5.12
C VAL A 41 13.95 -46.19 -4.96
N VAL A 42 14.42 -46.19 -3.73
CA VAL A 42 15.83 -46.42 -3.38
C VAL A 42 16.04 -47.91 -3.11
N GLN A 43 16.99 -48.50 -3.84
CA GLN A 43 17.30 -49.92 -3.74
C GLN A 43 18.76 -50.12 -3.36
N THR A 44 19.03 -51.15 -2.54
CA THR A 44 20.37 -51.59 -2.15
C THR A 44 20.58 -53.08 -2.43
N THR A 45 21.83 -53.51 -2.54
CA THR A 45 22.19 -54.91 -2.63
C THR A 45 22.00 -55.61 -1.31
N ASN A 46 21.39 -56.80 -1.32
CA ASN A 46 21.08 -57.57 -0.11
C ASN A 46 22.26 -58.44 0.39
N GLY A 47 23.48 -57.92 0.32
CA GLY A 47 24.68 -58.61 0.75
C GLY A 47 25.15 -59.71 -0.20
N TYR A 48 26.09 -60.60 0.28
CA TYR A 48 26.62 -61.70 -0.48
C TYR A 48 26.83 -62.90 0.42
N ILE A 49 26.84 -64.13 -0.16
CA ILE A 49 27.25 -65.32 0.45
C ILE A 49 28.50 -65.90 -0.26
N THR A 50 29.43 -66.49 0.49
CA THR A 50 30.61 -67.13 -0.10
C THR A 50 30.30 -68.59 -0.36
N THR A 51 30.38 -69.03 -1.63
CA THR A 51 30.15 -70.42 -2.03
C THR A 51 31.31 -70.87 -2.89
N GLY A 52 32.06 -71.95 -2.47
CA GLY A 52 33.20 -72.44 -3.23
C GLY A 52 34.34 -71.44 -3.40
N GLY A 53 34.52 -70.46 -2.47
CA GLY A 53 35.55 -69.47 -2.54
C GLY A 53 35.17 -68.25 -3.40
N VAL A 54 33.95 -68.19 -3.95
CA VAL A 54 33.42 -67.08 -4.77
C VAL A 54 32.29 -66.38 -4.01
N GLN A 55 32.32 -65.07 -3.98
CA GLN A 55 31.22 -64.20 -3.42
C GLN A 55 30.09 -64.09 -4.43
N VAL A 56 28.90 -64.45 -4.03
CA VAL A 56 27.70 -64.37 -4.86
C VAL A 56 26.65 -63.52 -4.18
N GLY A 57 26.12 -62.46 -4.87
CA GLY A 57 25.10 -61.58 -4.37
C GLY A 57 23.80 -62.33 -4.03
N THR A 58 23.06 -61.84 -3.04
CA THR A 58 21.82 -62.45 -2.54
C THR A 58 20.55 -61.70 -2.98
N GLY A 59 20.66 -60.84 -3.96
CA GLY A 59 19.53 -60.09 -4.51
C GLY A 59 19.53 -58.61 -4.12
N THR A 60 18.33 -58.00 -4.07
CA THR A 60 18.12 -56.58 -3.79
C THR A 60 17.09 -56.36 -2.69
N THR A 61 17.19 -55.23 -1.99
CA THR A 61 16.20 -54.79 -0.99
C THR A 61 15.77 -53.36 -1.35
N VAL A 62 14.47 -53.13 -1.27
CA VAL A 62 13.92 -51.75 -1.30
C VAL A 62 14.19 -51.15 0.08
N GLU A 63 14.85 -50.00 0.11
CA GLU A 63 15.21 -49.30 1.33
C GLU A 63 14.17 -48.27 1.68
N SER A 64 13.80 -47.42 0.71
CA SER A 64 12.81 -46.33 0.90
C SER A 64 12.21 -45.90 -0.43
N ILE A 65 11.15 -45.07 -0.34
CA ILE A 65 10.59 -44.29 -1.45
C ILE A 65 10.77 -42.82 -1.11
N VAL A 66 11.57 -42.12 -1.92
CA VAL A 66 11.89 -40.71 -1.70
C VAL A 66 11.33 -39.83 -2.84
N ARG A 67 11.01 -38.60 -2.54
CA ARG A 67 10.61 -37.61 -3.54
C ARG A 67 11.85 -36.95 -4.17
N LEU A 68 11.75 -36.58 -5.45
CA LEU A 68 12.78 -35.85 -6.16
C LEU A 68 12.47 -34.36 -6.03
N HIS A 69 12.94 -33.72 -4.96
CA HIS A 69 12.70 -32.30 -4.66
C HIS A 69 14.00 -31.50 -4.82
N ASP A 70 13.99 -30.49 -5.68
CA ASP A 70 15.12 -29.56 -5.86
C ASP A 70 14.88 -28.29 -5.03
N GLU A 71 15.47 -28.25 -3.84
CA GLU A 71 15.30 -27.16 -2.87
C GLU A 71 15.71 -25.80 -3.45
N TYR A 72 16.75 -25.76 -4.29
CA TYR A 72 17.23 -24.50 -4.89
C TYR A 72 16.23 -23.93 -5.89
N SER A 73 15.69 -24.76 -6.79
CA SER A 73 14.66 -24.33 -7.74
C SER A 73 13.37 -23.96 -7.02
N TYR A 74 13.02 -24.67 -5.95
CA TYR A 74 11.88 -24.36 -5.11
C TYR A 74 12.04 -23.02 -4.38
N TYR A 75 13.23 -22.73 -3.82
CA TYR A 75 13.54 -21.45 -3.22
C TYR A 75 13.39 -20.28 -4.23
N LYS A 76 13.91 -20.46 -5.45
CA LYS A 76 13.73 -19.48 -6.54
C LYS A 76 12.26 -19.25 -6.87
N LEU A 77 11.47 -20.33 -6.90
CA LEU A 77 10.04 -20.28 -7.18
C LEU A 77 9.29 -19.49 -6.10
N LYS A 78 9.58 -19.72 -4.82
CA LYS A 78 9.02 -18.94 -3.71
C LYS A 78 9.34 -17.45 -3.85
N GLY A 79 10.60 -17.10 -4.12
CA GLY A 79 11.02 -15.70 -4.34
C GLY A 79 10.30 -15.04 -5.51
N ALA A 80 10.21 -15.72 -6.66
CA ALA A 80 9.48 -15.22 -7.83
C ALA A 80 7.97 -15.07 -7.55
N SER A 81 7.37 -15.99 -6.78
CA SER A 81 5.97 -15.93 -6.37
C SER A 81 5.70 -14.71 -5.46
N THR A 82 6.59 -14.45 -4.49
CA THR A 82 6.51 -13.28 -3.59
C THR A 82 6.52 -11.97 -4.37
N GLN A 83 7.43 -11.83 -5.34
CA GLN A 83 7.55 -10.61 -6.15
C GLN A 83 6.35 -10.44 -7.09
N LEU A 84 5.87 -11.53 -7.68
CA LEU A 84 4.70 -11.49 -8.56
C LEU A 84 3.45 -11.04 -7.81
N GLU A 85 3.13 -11.63 -6.66
CA GLU A 85 1.90 -11.27 -5.92
C GLU A 85 1.98 -9.86 -5.33
N TYR A 86 3.19 -9.40 -4.94
CA TYR A 86 3.41 -8.01 -4.57
C TYR A 86 3.02 -7.06 -5.71
N THR A 87 3.61 -7.25 -6.91
CA THR A 87 3.35 -6.36 -8.04
C THR A 87 1.94 -6.47 -8.60
N LYS A 88 1.33 -7.64 -8.51
CA LYS A 88 -0.04 -7.89 -8.93
C LYS A 88 -1.06 -7.15 -8.05
N TYR A 89 -0.91 -7.19 -6.72
CA TYR A 89 -1.76 -6.45 -5.80
C TYR A 89 -1.59 -4.92 -6.00
N MET A 90 -0.33 -4.47 -6.16
CA MET A 90 -0.02 -3.08 -6.50
C MET A 90 -0.71 -2.65 -7.79
N ALA A 91 -0.56 -3.43 -8.88
CA ALA A 91 -1.15 -3.13 -10.19
C ALA A 91 -2.67 -2.99 -10.12
N SER A 92 -3.34 -3.94 -9.43
CA SER A 92 -4.79 -3.92 -9.31
C SER A 92 -5.30 -2.69 -8.55
N THR A 93 -4.62 -2.32 -7.46
CA THR A 93 -5.02 -1.16 -6.64
C THR A 93 -4.70 0.16 -7.33
N LEU A 94 -3.52 0.30 -7.95
CA LEU A 94 -3.17 1.51 -8.71
C LEU A 94 -4.08 1.70 -9.92
N GLN A 95 -4.50 0.63 -10.57
CA GLN A 95 -5.47 0.69 -11.65
C GLN A 95 -6.86 1.11 -11.14
N GLU A 96 -7.30 0.62 -9.97
CA GLU A 96 -8.54 1.08 -9.33
C GLU A 96 -8.49 2.58 -9.04
N ILE A 97 -7.34 3.09 -8.54
CA ILE A 97 -7.12 4.51 -8.28
C ILE A 97 -7.14 5.30 -9.60
N ALA A 98 -6.39 4.89 -10.61
CA ALA A 98 -6.29 5.60 -11.90
C ALA A 98 -7.66 5.76 -12.59
N GLN A 99 -8.54 4.77 -12.47
CA GLN A 99 -9.91 4.84 -13.00
C GLN A 99 -10.78 5.92 -12.31
N ARG A 100 -10.39 6.40 -11.13
CA ARG A 100 -11.09 7.47 -10.40
C ARG A 100 -10.58 8.87 -10.71
N PHE A 101 -9.56 8.98 -11.56
CA PHE A 101 -9.03 10.23 -12.08
C PHE A 101 -9.31 10.33 -13.60
N PRO A 102 -10.56 10.57 -14.02
CA PRO A 102 -10.98 10.45 -15.42
C PRO A 102 -10.61 11.66 -16.28
N ASP A 103 -9.55 12.39 -15.97
CA ASP A 103 -9.15 13.64 -16.62
C ASP A 103 -8.84 13.52 -18.14
N LEU A 104 -8.80 12.29 -18.67
CA LEU A 104 -8.60 12.02 -20.10
C LEU A 104 -9.88 12.20 -20.94
N GLN A 105 -11.05 12.42 -20.33
CA GLN A 105 -12.36 12.42 -21.01
C GLN A 105 -13.13 13.74 -20.89
N ASN A 106 -12.47 14.86 -20.65
CA ASN A 106 -13.11 16.15 -20.37
C ASN A 106 -14.09 16.06 -19.18
N THR A 107 -13.75 15.28 -18.17
CA THR A 107 -14.51 15.14 -16.92
C THR A 107 -13.52 15.16 -15.75
N GLY A 108 -14.00 15.40 -14.53
CA GLY A 108 -13.16 15.43 -13.33
C GLY A 108 -12.70 16.83 -12.94
N ILE A 109 -11.76 16.87 -11.98
CA ILE A 109 -11.32 18.12 -11.33
C ILE A 109 -10.74 19.12 -12.34
N LEU A 110 -10.03 18.65 -13.37
CA LEU A 110 -9.45 19.54 -14.38
C LEU A 110 -10.53 20.27 -15.18
N GLN A 111 -11.55 19.55 -15.63
CA GLN A 111 -12.67 20.16 -16.35
C GLN A 111 -13.47 21.11 -15.45
N ASP A 112 -13.64 20.75 -14.18
CA ASP A 112 -14.34 21.62 -13.22
C ASP A 112 -13.54 22.88 -12.90
N LEU A 113 -12.20 22.81 -12.88
CA LEU A 113 -11.30 23.95 -12.77
C LEU A 113 -11.41 24.88 -14.01
N GLU A 114 -11.48 24.32 -15.20
CA GLU A 114 -11.73 25.10 -16.42
C GLU A 114 -13.11 25.77 -16.38
N ASN A 115 -14.16 25.08 -15.96
CA ASN A 115 -15.50 25.62 -15.80
C ASN A 115 -15.56 26.74 -14.74
N TYR A 116 -14.82 26.58 -13.63
CA TYR A 116 -14.65 27.60 -12.60
C TYR A 116 -13.99 28.87 -13.17
N ASN A 117 -12.87 28.72 -13.89
CA ASN A 117 -12.19 29.86 -14.52
C ASN A 117 -13.07 30.56 -15.55
N LYS A 118 -13.82 29.81 -16.35
CA LYS A 118 -14.79 30.36 -17.29
C LYS A 118 -15.90 31.13 -16.58
N ALA A 119 -16.43 30.60 -15.49
CA ALA A 119 -17.48 31.26 -14.72
C ALA A 119 -17.00 32.59 -14.11
N TRP A 120 -15.73 32.68 -13.68
CA TRP A 120 -15.12 33.97 -13.29
C TRP A 120 -15.02 34.94 -14.45
N ASN A 121 -14.69 34.51 -15.65
CA ASN A 121 -14.63 35.33 -16.87
C ASN A 121 -16.01 35.86 -17.23
N ASP A 122 -17.03 34.99 -17.20
CA ASP A 122 -18.42 35.38 -17.51
C ASP A 122 -18.94 36.39 -16.46
N PHE A 123 -18.60 36.19 -15.18
CA PHE A 123 -18.93 37.12 -14.09
C PHE A 123 -18.19 38.47 -14.22
N ALA A 124 -16.90 38.48 -14.54
CA ALA A 124 -16.13 39.69 -14.74
C ALA A 124 -16.65 40.54 -15.90
N SER A 125 -17.20 39.88 -16.93
CA SER A 125 -17.81 40.55 -18.09
C SER A 125 -19.17 41.16 -17.75
N ASN A 126 -19.93 40.58 -16.82
CA ASN A 126 -21.28 41.01 -16.44
C ASN A 126 -21.47 40.98 -14.91
N PRO A 127 -20.74 41.82 -14.14
CA PRO A 127 -20.67 41.71 -12.67
C PRO A 127 -21.99 42.08 -11.96
N ASN A 128 -22.89 42.79 -12.62
CA ASN A 128 -24.18 43.23 -12.07
C ASN A 128 -25.30 42.19 -12.29
N GLU A 129 -25.07 41.19 -13.16
CA GLU A 129 -26.08 40.18 -13.45
C GLU A 129 -26.10 39.07 -12.36
N ASN A 130 -27.27 38.87 -11.75
CA ASN A 130 -27.41 37.84 -10.72
C ASN A 130 -27.20 36.40 -11.29
N ALA A 131 -27.50 36.21 -12.58
CA ALA A 131 -27.32 34.94 -13.26
C ALA A 131 -25.84 34.54 -13.31
N THR A 132 -24.90 35.45 -13.58
CA THR A 132 -23.46 35.17 -13.63
C THR A 132 -22.91 34.86 -12.22
N LYS A 133 -23.40 35.54 -11.18
CA LYS A 133 -23.06 35.28 -9.78
C LYS A 133 -23.49 33.86 -9.37
N ILE A 134 -24.74 33.46 -9.69
CA ILE A 134 -25.25 32.11 -9.42
C ILE A 134 -24.46 31.05 -10.19
N ALA A 135 -24.16 31.33 -11.48
CA ALA A 135 -23.35 30.39 -12.30
C ALA A 135 -21.95 30.20 -11.74
N LEU A 136 -21.29 31.27 -11.28
CA LEU A 136 -19.97 31.20 -10.63
C LEU A 136 -20.01 30.37 -9.34
N VAL A 137 -20.99 30.64 -8.47
CA VAL A 137 -21.15 29.89 -7.21
C VAL A 137 -21.39 28.42 -7.49
N LYS A 138 -22.21 28.09 -8.52
CA LYS A 138 -22.48 26.68 -8.89
C LYS A 138 -21.26 25.99 -9.47
N ALA A 139 -20.51 26.65 -10.36
CA ALA A 139 -19.27 26.07 -10.90
C ALA A 139 -18.23 25.84 -9.79
N SER A 140 -18.11 26.79 -8.86
CA SER A 140 -17.23 26.67 -7.70
C SER A 140 -17.65 25.52 -6.77
N GLN A 141 -18.96 25.36 -6.53
CA GLN A 141 -19.50 24.25 -5.75
C GLN A 141 -19.18 22.89 -6.42
N THR A 142 -19.41 22.77 -7.73
CA THR A 142 -19.08 21.54 -8.49
C THR A 142 -17.60 21.18 -8.35
N LEU A 143 -16.70 22.17 -8.49
CA LEU A 143 -15.27 21.93 -8.33
C LEU A 143 -14.92 21.44 -6.91
N THR A 144 -15.44 22.09 -5.86
CA THR A 144 -15.18 21.66 -4.47
C THR A 144 -15.74 20.26 -4.19
N GLU A 145 -16.94 19.94 -4.70
CA GLU A 145 -17.53 18.60 -4.60
C GLU A 145 -16.67 17.53 -5.31
N SER A 146 -16.12 17.83 -6.48
CA SER A 146 -15.24 16.92 -7.21
C SER A 146 -13.93 16.65 -6.44
N VAL A 147 -13.33 17.67 -5.85
CA VAL A 147 -12.13 17.54 -5.00
C VAL A 147 -12.44 16.67 -3.77
N ASN A 148 -13.53 17.00 -3.05
CA ASN A 148 -13.93 16.25 -1.85
C ASN A 148 -14.25 14.79 -2.17
N ASN A 149 -14.98 14.51 -3.25
CA ASN A 149 -15.33 13.15 -3.66
C ASN A 149 -14.10 12.33 -4.07
N THR A 150 -13.13 12.96 -4.74
CA THR A 150 -11.88 12.31 -5.11
C THR A 150 -11.07 11.96 -3.87
N PHE A 151 -10.94 12.87 -2.92
CA PHE A 151 -10.29 12.63 -1.64
C PHE A 151 -10.98 11.49 -0.85
N ALA A 152 -12.31 11.54 -0.71
CA ALA A 152 -13.09 10.53 -0.03
C ALA A 152 -12.97 9.14 -0.68
N THR A 153 -12.78 9.08 -2.00
CA THR A 153 -12.55 7.82 -2.71
C THR A 153 -11.18 7.26 -2.41
N LEU A 154 -10.12 8.08 -2.39
CA LEU A 154 -8.77 7.65 -1.99
C LEU A 154 -8.75 7.15 -0.54
N ASP A 155 -9.37 7.87 0.38
CA ASP A 155 -9.53 7.47 1.79
C ASP A 155 -10.24 6.12 1.93
N LYS A 156 -11.32 5.91 1.14
CA LYS A 156 -12.03 4.63 1.11
C LYS A 156 -11.16 3.48 0.59
N ILE A 157 -10.36 3.71 -0.45
CA ILE A 157 -9.42 2.69 -0.96
C ILE A 157 -8.34 2.40 0.09
N GLN A 158 -7.78 3.43 0.76
CA GLN A 158 -6.80 3.24 1.83
C GLN A 158 -7.37 2.42 2.99
N LYS A 159 -8.61 2.68 3.40
CA LYS A 159 -9.32 1.90 4.43
C LYS A 159 -9.56 0.45 3.99
N LYS A 160 -9.96 0.22 2.73
CA LYS A 160 -10.11 -1.13 2.18
C LYS A 160 -8.79 -1.90 2.23
N VAL A 161 -7.68 -1.27 1.82
CA VAL A 161 -6.34 -1.88 1.91
C VAL A 161 -5.97 -2.21 3.37
N ASN A 162 -6.34 -1.34 4.33
CA ASN A 162 -6.15 -1.62 5.75
C ASN A 162 -6.94 -2.85 6.23
N ASP A 163 -8.18 -3.02 5.77
CA ASP A 163 -8.99 -4.20 6.10
C ASP A 163 -8.44 -5.47 5.42
N ASP A 164 -7.91 -5.34 4.20
CA ASP A 164 -7.24 -6.44 3.48
C ASP A 164 -5.99 -6.92 4.23
N ILE A 165 -5.26 -6.03 4.93
CA ILE A 165 -4.13 -6.41 5.81
C ILE A 165 -4.58 -7.40 6.88
N LYS A 166 -5.73 -7.13 7.53
CA LYS A 166 -6.27 -8.05 8.54
C LYS A 166 -6.52 -9.43 7.95
N ASN A 167 -7.23 -9.50 6.83
CA ASN A 167 -7.54 -10.77 6.17
C ASN A 167 -6.28 -11.54 5.76
N THR A 168 -5.26 -10.82 5.28
CA THR A 168 -3.98 -11.42 4.87
C THR A 168 -3.22 -11.98 6.08
N VAL A 169 -3.19 -11.28 7.21
CA VAL A 169 -2.54 -11.76 8.44
C VAL A 169 -3.29 -12.96 9.03
N ASP A 170 -4.63 -12.95 9.00
CA ASP A 170 -5.44 -14.08 9.45
C ASP A 170 -5.13 -15.33 8.59
N GLU A 171 -4.97 -15.19 7.28
CA GLU A 171 -4.61 -16.30 6.38
C GLU A 171 -3.15 -16.77 6.59
N ILE A 172 -2.20 -15.86 6.83
CA ILE A 172 -0.82 -16.20 7.20
C ILE A 172 -0.82 -17.07 8.46
N ASN A 173 -1.58 -16.67 9.48
CA ASN A 173 -1.68 -17.42 10.73
C ASN A 173 -2.32 -18.80 10.52
N ARG A 174 -3.39 -18.90 9.73
CA ARG A 174 -4.04 -20.17 9.39
C ARG A 174 -3.07 -21.14 8.71
N ILE A 175 -2.30 -20.64 7.73
CA ILE A 175 -1.29 -21.46 7.03
C ILE A 175 -0.16 -21.88 7.99
N GLY A 176 0.31 -20.97 8.84
CA GLY A 176 1.34 -21.29 9.85
C GLY A 176 0.92 -22.40 10.81
N GLU A 177 -0.31 -22.36 11.30
CA GLU A 177 -0.88 -23.41 12.17
C GLU A 177 -1.03 -24.74 11.43
N GLU A 178 -1.47 -24.73 10.16
CA GLU A 178 -1.57 -25.94 9.33
C GLU A 178 -0.18 -26.56 9.09
N ILE A 179 0.85 -25.75 8.81
CA ILE A 179 2.24 -26.24 8.67
C ILE A 179 2.74 -26.89 9.96
N ALA A 180 2.50 -26.27 11.14
CA ALA A 180 2.90 -26.86 12.42
C ALA A 180 2.20 -28.21 12.66
N THR A 181 0.93 -28.32 12.28
CA THR A 181 0.15 -29.56 12.37
C THR A 181 0.73 -30.65 11.44
N ILE A 182 1.03 -30.29 10.19
CA ILE A 182 1.67 -31.22 9.23
C ILE A 182 3.05 -31.66 9.71
N ASN A 183 3.86 -30.74 10.27
CA ASN A 183 5.15 -31.11 10.85
C ASN A 183 5.01 -32.16 11.96
N LYS A 184 3.98 -32.04 12.81
CA LYS A 184 3.70 -33.04 13.85
C LYS A 184 3.37 -34.40 13.23
N GLN A 185 2.64 -34.45 12.12
CA GLN A 185 2.31 -35.69 11.40
C GLN A 185 3.55 -36.27 10.73
N ILE A 186 4.40 -35.45 10.10
CA ILE A 186 5.68 -35.86 9.50
C ILE A 186 6.57 -36.47 10.56
N TYR A 187 6.77 -35.84 11.71
CA TYR A 187 7.59 -36.42 12.81
C TYR A 187 7.05 -37.74 13.33
N GLY A 188 5.71 -37.90 13.36
CA GLY A 188 5.10 -39.18 13.77
C GLY A 188 5.29 -40.30 12.74
N GLN A 189 5.25 -39.96 11.45
CA GLN A 189 5.39 -40.94 10.36
C GLN A 189 6.85 -41.28 10.07
N GLU A 190 7.78 -40.36 10.25
CA GLU A 190 9.21 -40.50 9.98
C GLU A 190 10.00 -40.90 11.24
N ALA A 191 9.41 -41.76 12.07
CA ALA A 191 10.09 -42.28 13.27
C ALA A 191 11.30 -43.15 12.96
N LEU A 192 11.34 -43.78 11.76
CA LEU A 192 12.46 -44.56 11.26
C LEU A 192 13.14 -43.83 10.07
N PRO A 193 14.48 -43.94 9.93
CA PRO A 193 15.22 -43.25 8.86
C PRO A 193 14.83 -43.66 7.42
N THR A 194 14.15 -44.80 7.26
CA THR A 194 13.69 -45.31 5.97
C THR A 194 12.26 -44.93 5.61
N GLU A 195 11.55 -44.32 6.55
CA GLU A 195 10.16 -43.87 6.35
C GLU A 195 10.14 -42.38 5.97
N HIS A 196 9.53 -42.06 4.84
CA HIS A 196 9.40 -40.71 4.35
C HIS A 196 7.93 -40.36 4.13
N ALA A 197 7.47 -39.25 4.71
CA ALA A 197 6.10 -38.74 4.62
C ALA A 197 5.93 -37.87 3.36
N ASN A 198 6.17 -38.43 2.17
CA ASN A 198 6.28 -37.71 0.90
C ASN A 198 5.07 -36.82 0.63
N GLU A 199 3.84 -37.32 0.79
CA GLU A 199 2.61 -36.53 0.54
C GLU A 199 2.42 -35.39 1.54
N LEU A 200 2.77 -35.59 2.82
CA LEU A 200 2.72 -34.53 3.83
C LEU A 200 3.78 -33.44 3.56
N ARG A 201 4.94 -33.84 3.07
CA ARG A 201 6.00 -32.91 2.67
C ARG A 201 5.59 -32.11 1.43
N ASP A 202 4.96 -32.74 0.44
CA ASP A 202 4.39 -32.05 -0.72
C ASP A 202 3.30 -31.06 -0.29
N ARG A 203 2.42 -31.42 0.65
CA ARG A 203 1.42 -30.52 1.20
C ARG A 203 2.04 -29.34 1.96
N ARG A 204 3.11 -29.58 2.72
CA ARG A 204 3.85 -28.52 3.39
C ARG A 204 4.48 -27.54 2.40
N ASP A 205 5.09 -28.04 1.34
CA ASP A 205 5.69 -27.19 0.28
C ASP A 205 4.60 -26.37 -0.45
N GLU A 206 3.43 -26.94 -0.69
CA GLU A 206 2.26 -26.18 -1.22
C GLU A 206 1.88 -25.03 -0.31
N LEU A 207 1.82 -25.26 1.00
CA LEU A 207 1.51 -24.23 1.99
C LEU A 207 2.61 -23.16 2.09
N GLU A 208 3.89 -23.56 2.04
CA GLU A 208 5.01 -22.63 1.99
C GLU A 208 4.94 -21.74 0.74
N LEU A 209 4.63 -22.30 -0.43
CA LEU A 209 4.48 -21.50 -1.66
C LEU A 209 3.27 -20.58 -1.59
N THR A 210 2.17 -21.03 -1.00
CA THR A 210 0.98 -20.19 -0.77
C THR A 210 1.29 -19.05 0.20
N LEU A 211 2.02 -19.34 1.29
CA LEU A 211 2.47 -18.33 2.24
C LEU A 211 3.41 -17.30 1.58
N SER A 212 4.29 -17.73 0.68
CA SER A 212 5.20 -16.84 -0.04
C SER A 212 4.48 -15.83 -0.93
N LYS A 213 3.26 -16.11 -1.38
CA LYS A 213 2.40 -15.13 -2.08
C LYS A 213 1.89 -14.04 -1.15
N LEU A 214 1.69 -14.37 0.12
CA LEU A 214 1.14 -13.45 1.12
C LEU A 214 2.22 -12.58 1.75
N VAL A 215 3.39 -13.17 2.04
CA VAL A 215 4.49 -12.46 2.74
C VAL A 215 5.84 -13.09 2.41
N SER A 216 6.92 -12.31 2.50
CA SER A 216 8.27 -12.87 2.42
C SER A 216 8.57 -13.72 3.65
N ALA A 217 8.59 -15.04 3.47
CA ALA A 217 8.86 -16.00 4.52
C ALA A 217 10.04 -16.91 4.15
N VAL A 218 10.89 -17.19 5.13
CA VAL A 218 12.08 -18.05 4.97
C VAL A 218 11.90 -19.32 5.77
N ALA A 219 11.86 -20.47 5.06
CA ALA A 219 11.91 -21.77 5.69
C ALA A 219 13.38 -22.23 5.81
N SER A 220 13.78 -22.65 7.02
CA SER A 220 15.07 -23.26 7.32
C SER A 220 14.85 -24.70 7.74
N LYS A 221 15.59 -25.61 7.13
CA LYS A 221 15.52 -27.05 7.38
C LYS A 221 16.90 -27.52 7.85
N ASN A 222 17.04 -27.82 9.17
CA ASN A 222 18.29 -28.31 9.74
C ASN A 222 18.24 -29.83 9.78
N GLU A 223 19.30 -30.48 9.32
CA GLU A 223 19.42 -31.97 9.34
C GLU A 223 19.38 -32.49 10.77
N ILE A 224 18.43 -33.41 11.06
CA ILE A 224 18.37 -34.11 12.35
C ILE A 224 19.11 -35.44 12.27
N ASN A 225 19.02 -36.15 11.12
CA ASN A 225 19.69 -37.41 10.87
C ASN A 225 20.23 -37.43 9.44
N GLN A 226 21.55 -37.54 9.29
CA GLN A 226 22.18 -37.75 7.99
C GLN A 226 22.11 -39.22 7.59
N ASP A 227 21.25 -39.58 6.64
CA ASP A 227 21.43 -40.81 5.88
C ASP A 227 22.42 -40.53 4.75
N ASN A 228 23.68 -40.84 4.98
CA ASN A 228 24.79 -40.62 4.04
C ASN A 228 24.64 -41.38 2.70
N ARG A 229 23.61 -42.23 2.56
CA ARG A 229 23.31 -42.99 1.34
C ARG A 229 22.38 -42.25 0.39
N LEU A 230 21.75 -41.19 0.84
CA LEU A 230 20.87 -40.36 0.02
C LEU A 230 21.64 -39.17 -0.52
N ASP A 231 21.39 -38.83 -1.78
CA ASP A 231 21.89 -37.61 -2.39
C ASP A 231 21.06 -36.43 -1.88
N THR A 232 21.61 -35.63 -0.96
CA THR A 232 20.97 -34.50 -0.32
C THR A 232 20.72 -33.34 -1.27
N THR A 233 21.27 -33.36 -2.50
CA THR A 233 21.01 -32.32 -3.52
C THR A 233 19.72 -32.54 -4.25
N ILE A 234 19.19 -33.77 -4.29
CA ILE A 234 17.98 -34.16 -5.04
C ILE A 234 16.90 -34.82 -4.16
N THR A 235 17.18 -35.04 -2.88
CA THR A 235 16.24 -35.61 -1.90
C THR A 235 16.15 -34.68 -0.69
N ASP A 236 15.00 -34.66 -0.03
CA ASP A 236 14.76 -33.88 1.18
C ASP A 236 14.94 -34.82 2.42
N PRO A 237 16.13 -34.84 3.05
CA PRO A 237 16.35 -35.61 4.25
C PRO A 237 15.53 -35.07 5.42
N GLY A 238 15.28 -35.83 6.47
CA GLY A 238 14.54 -35.39 7.65
C GLY A 238 15.22 -34.21 8.34
N HIS A 239 14.56 -33.06 8.39
CA HIS A 239 15.11 -31.82 8.96
C HIS A 239 14.23 -31.27 10.09
N GLN A 240 14.88 -30.61 11.04
CA GLN A 240 14.16 -29.73 11.95
C GLN A 240 13.68 -28.50 11.15
N TYR A 241 12.38 -28.30 11.12
CA TYR A 241 11.74 -27.25 10.33
C TYR A 241 11.60 -25.97 11.15
N ASN A 242 11.98 -24.84 10.58
CA ASN A 242 11.70 -23.50 11.12
C ASN A 242 11.25 -22.58 9.99
N LEU A 243 10.13 -21.89 10.20
CA LEU A 243 9.60 -20.90 9.27
C LEU A 243 9.61 -19.53 9.95
N SER A 244 10.27 -18.56 9.34
CA SER A 244 10.40 -17.21 9.87
C SER A 244 9.91 -16.14 8.90
N ILE A 245 9.35 -15.07 9.46
CA ILE A 245 9.02 -13.82 8.78
C ILE A 245 9.85 -12.72 9.43
N GLU A 246 10.65 -11.99 8.64
CA GLU A 246 11.54 -10.92 9.12
C GLU A 246 12.44 -11.35 10.29
N GLY A 247 12.87 -12.62 10.31
CA GLY A 247 13.73 -13.18 11.34
C GLY A 247 13.00 -13.66 12.61
N PHE A 248 11.68 -13.53 12.67
CA PHE A 248 10.85 -14.04 13.76
C PHE A 248 10.23 -15.39 13.38
N SER A 249 10.44 -16.40 14.22
CA SER A 249 9.95 -17.76 13.97
C SER A 249 8.43 -17.83 14.15
N ILE A 250 7.70 -18.05 13.06
CA ILE A 250 6.25 -18.28 13.07
C ILE A 250 5.94 -19.75 13.32
N VAL A 251 6.76 -20.65 12.79
CA VAL A 251 6.68 -22.09 13.09
C VAL A 251 8.06 -22.58 13.50
N ASP A 252 8.15 -23.16 14.69
CA ASP A 252 9.35 -23.82 15.21
C ASP A 252 9.04 -25.29 15.48
N GLY A 253 9.44 -26.15 14.55
CA GLY A 253 9.07 -27.54 14.56
C GLY A 253 7.57 -27.74 14.52
N ILE A 254 6.99 -28.16 15.63
CA ILE A 254 5.54 -28.38 15.80
C ILE A 254 4.82 -27.22 16.50
N ASN A 255 5.56 -26.19 16.91
CA ASN A 255 5.00 -25.06 17.64
C ASN A 255 4.68 -23.92 16.68
N PHE A 256 3.51 -23.32 16.85
CA PHE A 256 3.05 -22.17 16.08
C PHE A 256 3.03 -20.92 16.95
N HIS A 257 3.55 -19.81 16.40
CA HIS A 257 3.60 -18.49 17.04
C HIS A 257 2.92 -17.48 16.11
N PRO A 258 1.66 -17.10 16.38
CA PRO A 258 0.90 -16.25 15.47
C PRO A 258 1.42 -14.81 15.41
N LEU A 259 1.28 -14.18 14.26
CA LEU A 259 1.29 -12.73 14.16
C LEU A 259 0.03 -12.17 14.83
N LYS A 260 0.21 -11.14 15.65
CA LYS A 260 -0.90 -10.45 16.32
C LYS A 260 -1.21 -9.14 15.61
N LEU A 261 -2.49 -8.79 15.60
CA LEU A 261 -2.97 -7.50 15.13
C LEU A 261 -3.42 -6.65 16.31
N ASP A 262 -2.99 -5.40 16.35
CA ASP A 262 -3.55 -4.36 17.21
C ASP A 262 -4.35 -3.39 16.35
N TYR A 263 -5.58 -3.12 16.76
CA TYR A 263 -6.48 -2.18 16.08
C TYR A 263 -6.60 -0.92 16.93
N ASP A 264 -6.13 0.19 16.39
CA ASP A 264 -6.33 1.50 17.01
C ASP A 264 -7.71 2.06 16.60
N ASP A 265 -8.67 2.02 17.53
CA ASP A 265 -10.05 2.49 17.30
C ASP A 265 -10.15 3.96 16.89
N LYS A 266 -9.21 4.81 17.35
CA LYS A 266 -9.19 6.24 17.00
C LYS A 266 -8.73 6.44 15.55
N ASN A 267 -7.72 5.68 15.15
CA ASN A 267 -7.03 5.85 13.88
C ASN A 267 -7.53 4.86 12.82
N LYS A 268 -8.37 3.89 13.22
CA LYS A 268 -8.91 2.82 12.37
C LYS A 268 -7.83 2.12 11.55
N SER A 269 -6.68 1.86 12.18
CA SER A 269 -5.53 1.25 11.53
C SER A 269 -5.07 -0.01 12.26
N TYR A 270 -4.64 -1.03 11.48
CA TYR A 270 -4.02 -2.23 12.02
C TYR A 270 -2.50 -2.08 12.05
N SER A 271 -1.90 -2.44 13.19
CA SER A 271 -0.47 -2.67 13.35
C SER A 271 -0.19 -4.15 13.59
N ILE A 272 0.93 -4.65 13.06
CA ILE A 272 1.28 -6.08 13.08
C ILE A 272 2.38 -6.29 14.11
N TYR A 273 2.14 -7.17 15.07
CA TYR A 273 3.05 -7.46 16.16
C TYR A 273 3.43 -8.95 16.20
N TYR A 274 4.62 -9.20 16.71
CA TYR A 274 5.06 -10.53 17.11
C TYR A 274 5.36 -10.53 18.61
N GLU A 275 4.87 -11.55 19.32
CA GLU A 275 5.19 -11.78 20.71
C GLU A 275 6.24 -12.88 20.83
N THR A 276 7.41 -12.50 21.32
CA THR A 276 8.50 -13.44 21.51
C THR A 276 8.19 -14.39 22.69
N PRO A 277 8.84 -15.59 22.78
CA PRO A 277 8.62 -16.53 23.88
C PRO A 277 8.89 -15.97 25.28
N ASP A 278 9.65 -14.87 25.38
CA ASP A 278 9.90 -14.13 26.61
C ASP A 278 8.89 -12.96 26.82
N GLU A 279 7.71 -13.04 26.17
CA GLU A 279 6.58 -12.09 26.28
C GLU A 279 6.89 -10.65 25.85
N LYS A 280 7.95 -10.44 25.05
CA LYS A 280 8.24 -9.12 24.49
C LYS A 280 7.50 -8.92 23.17
N VAL A 281 6.74 -7.85 23.09
CA VAL A 281 6.04 -7.44 21.88
C VAL A 281 6.98 -6.68 20.95
N ARG A 282 6.99 -7.07 19.68
CA ARG A 282 7.79 -6.45 18.61
C ARG A 282 6.88 -6.00 17.47
N ASP A 283 6.91 -4.72 17.17
CA ASP A 283 6.21 -4.18 16.01
C ASP A 283 6.96 -4.59 14.72
N LEU A 284 6.24 -5.27 13.82
CA LEU A 284 6.73 -5.72 12.53
C LEU A 284 6.18 -4.89 11.36
N THR A 285 5.23 -4.00 11.59
CA THR A 285 4.52 -3.24 10.54
C THR A 285 5.49 -2.56 9.57
N ALA A 286 6.54 -1.93 10.10
CA ALA A 286 7.54 -1.23 9.28
C ALA A 286 8.55 -2.18 8.59
N LYS A 287 8.66 -3.45 9.01
CA LYS A 287 9.71 -4.38 8.56
C LYS A 287 9.22 -5.37 7.51
N ILE A 288 7.94 -5.76 7.56
CA ILE A 288 7.38 -6.76 6.64
C ILE A 288 7.48 -6.28 5.20
N ASN A 289 8.11 -7.11 4.36
CA ASN A 289 8.36 -6.83 2.96
C ASN A 289 7.87 -7.98 2.07
N GLY A 290 7.61 -7.65 0.78
CA GLY A 290 7.24 -8.65 -0.23
C GLY A 290 5.87 -9.29 -0.03
N GLY A 291 5.43 -10.01 -1.04
CA GLY A 291 4.10 -10.61 -1.09
C GLY A 291 2.97 -9.59 -1.05
N GLN A 292 1.76 -10.09 -0.96
CA GLN A 292 0.56 -9.25 -0.91
C GLN A 292 0.57 -8.31 0.30
N LEU A 293 1.02 -8.78 1.47
CA LEU A 293 1.07 -7.98 2.70
C LEU A 293 2.04 -6.79 2.58
N GLY A 294 3.22 -7.01 1.99
CA GLY A 294 4.16 -5.91 1.72
C GLY A 294 3.56 -4.85 0.81
N ALA A 295 2.86 -5.25 -0.26
CA ALA A 295 2.18 -4.33 -1.17
C ALA A 295 1.06 -3.53 -0.47
N GLN A 296 0.28 -4.18 0.38
CA GLN A 296 -0.77 -3.55 1.18
C GLN A 296 -0.20 -2.48 2.12
N LEU A 297 0.91 -2.79 2.80
CA LEU A 297 1.58 -1.85 3.70
C LEU A 297 2.18 -0.65 2.94
N ASP A 298 2.79 -0.87 1.76
CA ASP A 298 3.34 0.21 0.93
C ASP A 298 2.26 1.10 0.32
N LEU A 299 1.11 0.54 -0.02
CA LEU A 299 -0.02 1.32 -0.52
C LEU A 299 -0.67 2.16 0.59
N ARG A 300 -0.99 1.54 1.73
CA ARG A 300 -1.67 2.20 2.84
C ARG A 300 -0.77 3.21 3.55
N GLY A 301 0.47 2.84 3.81
CA GLY A 301 1.42 3.45 4.72
C GLY A 301 1.74 2.53 5.90
N ARG A 302 2.99 2.61 6.38
CA ARG A 302 3.55 1.79 7.45
C ARG A 302 3.58 2.52 8.79
N ASN A 303 3.83 3.84 8.74
CA ASN A 303 4.02 4.68 9.90
C ASN A 303 2.83 5.63 10.08
N TYR A 304 2.05 5.42 11.13
CA TYR A 304 0.92 6.27 11.44
C TYR A 304 1.31 7.36 12.44
N SER A 305 1.12 8.63 12.06
CA SER A 305 1.32 9.80 12.93
C SER A 305 0.06 10.07 13.76
N LYS A 306 0.12 9.80 15.07
CA LYS A 306 -1.01 10.05 15.99
C LYS A 306 -1.32 11.54 16.17
N SER A 307 -0.32 12.40 16.01
CA SER A 307 -0.47 13.86 16.10
C SER A 307 -1.19 14.45 14.89
N GLU A 308 -0.95 13.89 13.71
CA GLU A 308 -1.53 14.37 12.45
C GLU A 308 -2.79 13.60 12.03
N GLY A 309 -3.05 12.45 12.66
CA GLY A 309 -4.21 11.61 12.35
C GLY A 309 -4.15 10.94 10.96
N LYS A 310 -2.95 10.78 10.39
CA LYS A 310 -2.72 10.20 9.05
C LYS A 310 -1.43 9.37 9.00
N TYR A 311 -1.25 8.60 7.94
CA TYR A 311 0.05 7.97 7.67
C TYR A 311 1.08 9.03 7.22
N SER A 312 2.32 8.90 7.68
CA SER A 312 3.45 9.75 7.25
C SER A 312 4.12 9.24 5.98
N ASP A 313 3.73 8.07 5.50
CA ASP A 313 4.24 7.39 4.31
C ASP A 313 3.09 6.66 3.59
N GLY A 314 3.41 5.99 2.48
CA GLY A 314 2.44 5.23 1.70
C GLY A 314 2.04 5.93 0.39
N ILE A 315 1.80 5.12 -0.64
CA ILE A 315 1.52 5.63 -1.99
C ILE A 315 0.18 6.36 -2.03
N ILE A 316 -0.87 5.77 -1.44
CA ILE A 316 -2.21 6.36 -1.41
C ILE A 316 -2.20 7.65 -0.57
N GLN A 317 -1.49 7.63 0.57
CA GLN A 317 -1.32 8.82 1.40
C GLN A 317 -0.64 9.96 0.62
N GLY A 318 0.42 9.66 -0.14
CA GLY A 318 1.09 10.66 -0.98
C GLY A 318 0.18 11.30 -2.04
N TYR A 319 -0.77 10.55 -2.61
CA TYR A 319 -1.78 11.11 -3.51
C TYR A 319 -2.80 12.00 -2.78
N MET A 320 -3.24 11.58 -1.58
CA MET A 320 -4.12 12.37 -0.73
C MET A 320 -3.46 13.67 -0.27
N ASP A 321 -2.19 13.62 0.13
CA ASP A 321 -1.42 14.79 0.54
C ASP A 321 -1.21 15.78 -0.63
N SER A 322 -0.97 15.29 -1.83
CA SER A 322 -0.86 16.13 -3.02
C SER A 322 -2.21 16.81 -3.36
N LEU A 323 -3.32 16.09 -3.21
CA LEU A 323 -4.66 16.66 -3.42
C LEU A 323 -5.00 17.69 -2.33
N ASN A 324 -4.59 17.46 -1.08
CA ASN A 324 -4.71 18.43 0.02
C ASN A 324 -3.92 19.70 -0.26
N THR A 325 -2.67 19.56 -0.73
CA THR A 325 -1.83 20.71 -1.11
C THR A 325 -2.46 21.51 -2.25
N PHE A 326 -3.03 20.82 -3.26
CA PHE A 326 -3.76 21.47 -4.35
C PHE A 326 -4.97 22.28 -3.82
N ALA A 327 -5.82 21.65 -3.01
CA ALA A 327 -7.03 22.29 -2.46
C ALA A 327 -6.66 23.47 -1.55
N LYS A 328 -5.70 23.30 -0.64
CA LYS A 328 -5.23 24.35 0.27
C LYS A 328 -4.67 25.56 -0.49
N THR A 329 -3.83 25.31 -1.50
CA THR A 329 -3.27 26.39 -2.32
C THR A 329 -4.37 27.13 -3.08
N MET A 330 -5.34 26.40 -3.64
CA MET A 330 -6.47 27.02 -4.33
C MET A 330 -7.34 27.88 -3.41
N ILE A 331 -7.63 27.40 -2.18
CA ILE A 331 -8.32 28.17 -1.15
C ILE A 331 -7.55 29.45 -0.83
N ASN A 332 -6.27 29.31 -0.52
CA ASN A 332 -5.42 30.42 -0.07
C ASN A 332 -5.29 31.51 -1.12
N GLU A 333 -4.93 31.14 -2.35
CA GLU A 333 -4.69 32.11 -3.42
C GLU A 333 -5.99 32.82 -3.85
N THR A 334 -7.09 32.06 -3.96
CA THR A 334 -8.40 32.67 -4.28
C THR A 334 -8.84 33.59 -3.15
N ASN A 335 -8.69 33.19 -1.89
CA ASN A 335 -9.12 33.99 -0.75
C ASN A 335 -8.27 35.23 -0.54
N ASN A 336 -6.95 35.17 -0.76
CA ASN A 336 -6.09 36.37 -0.75
C ASN A 336 -6.58 37.44 -1.74
N LEU A 337 -6.89 37.03 -2.95
CA LEU A 337 -7.40 37.95 -3.97
C LEU A 337 -8.81 38.43 -3.61
N TYR A 338 -9.69 37.56 -3.13
CA TYR A 338 -11.07 37.89 -2.80
C TYR A 338 -11.19 38.76 -1.52
N ALA A 339 -10.25 38.64 -0.56
CA ALA A 339 -10.15 39.49 0.62
C ALA A 339 -9.84 40.96 0.28
N SER A 340 -9.24 41.22 -0.89
CA SER A 340 -8.97 42.58 -1.39
C SER A 340 -10.22 43.32 -1.88
N SER A 341 -11.38 42.65 -1.95
CA SER A 341 -12.67 43.31 -2.23
C SER A 341 -13.27 43.88 -0.96
N ALA A 342 -13.58 45.16 -0.96
CA ALA A 342 -14.11 45.93 0.16
C ALA A 342 -15.50 45.44 0.59
N LYS A 343 -15.66 45.15 1.89
CA LYS A 343 -16.87 44.62 2.54
C LYS A 343 -17.12 45.35 3.85
N SER A 344 -18.36 45.31 4.35
CA SER A 344 -18.69 45.88 5.67
C SER A 344 -18.04 45.10 6.82
N SER A 345 -17.74 43.82 6.61
CA SER A 345 -17.06 42.94 7.57
C SER A 345 -16.24 41.91 6.86
N VAL A 346 -15.06 41.59 7.39
CA VAL A 346 -14.23 40.44 7.00
C VAL A 346 -13.98 39.55 8.23
N THR A 347 -14.23 38.24 8.06
CA THR A 347 -14.17 37.29 9.16
C THR A 347 -13.38 36.07 8.68
N SER A 348 -12.51 35.49 9.54
CA SER A 348 -11.83 34.23 9.29
C SER A 348 -12.81 33.07 9.29
N ASP A 349 -12.34 31.88 8.89
CA ASP A 349 -12.95 30.62 9.33
C ASP A 349 -12.65 30.38 10.83
N TYR A 350 -13.26 29.35 11.43
CA TYR A 350 -12.86 28.89 12.75
C TYR A 350 -11.48 28.24 12.68
N LEU A 351 -10.54 28.75 13.50
CA LEU A 351 -9.13 28.37 13.48
C LEU A 351 -8.84 27.50 14.72
N LEU A 352 -8.88 26.17 14.52
CA LEU A 352 -8.72 25.22 15.61
C LEU A 352 -7.28 25.26 16.18
N GLY A 353 -7.16 25.48 17.49
CA GLY A 353 -5.90 25.47 18.21
C GLY A 353 -5.01 26.69 18.04
N LEU A 354 -5.46 27.73 17.32
CA LEU A 354 -4.73 29.00 17.24
C LEU A 354 -5.03 29.83 18.50
N THR A 355 -4.02 30.03 19.36
CA THR A 355 -4.07 30.95 20.50
C THR A 355 -3.40 32.28 20.17
N GLU A 356 -3.55 33.27 21.03
CA GLU A 356 -3.01 34.63 20.81
C GLU A 356 -1.47 34.65 20.71
N ASP A 357 -0.79 33.70 21.34
CA ASP A 357 0.67 33.64 21.55
C ASP A 357 1.41 32.70 20.59
N ILE A 358 0.71 31.96 19.71
CA ILE A 358 1.35 31.08 18.74
C ILE A 358 1.87 31.91 17.56
N PRO A 359 3.17 31.79 17.17
CA PRO A 359 3.70 32.37 15.95
C PRO A 359 2.92 31.86 14.71
N LEU A 360 2.42 32.77 13.88
CA LEU A 360 1.54 32.44 12.76
C LEU A 360 2.19 31.49 11.75
N VAL A 361 3.48 31.64 11.49
CA VAL A 361 4.24 30.77 10.58
C VAL A 361 4.40 29.34 11.14
N ASN A 362 4.29 29.13 12.45
CA ASN A 362 4.31 27.82 13.08
C ASN A 362 2.91 27.18 13.06
N TYR A 363 1.87 27.99 13.10
CA TYR A 363 0.50 27.51 12.98
C TYR A 363 0.18 27.05 11.56
N ASP A 364 0.54 27.87 10.56
CA ASP A 364 0.36 27.54 9.14
C ASP A 364 1.62 27.90 8.34
N ARG A 365 2.30 26.87 7.82
CA ARG A 365 3.54 27.03 7.02
C ARG A 365 3.38 27.79 5.71
N THR A 366 2.15 28.01 5.25
CA THR A 366 1.88 28.83 4.05
C THR A 366 1.94 30.31 4.36
N ILE A 367 1.88 30.71 5.64
CA ILE A 367 2.09 32.09 6.06
C ILE A 367 3.58 32.42 5.98
N GLN A 368 3.89 33.51 5.31
CA GLN A 368 5.28 33.93 5.07
C GLN A 368 5.54 35.31 5.71
N PRO A 369 6.79 35.58 6.14
CA PRO A 369 7.21 36.93 6.51
C PRO A 369 7.00 37.93 5.38
N GLY A 370 6.45 39.09 5.70
CA GLY A 370 6.11 40.12 4.72
C GLY A 370 5.17 41.19 5.32
N SER A 371 4.24 41.70 4.53
CA SER A 371 3.22 42.64 5.01
C SER A 371 1.90 42.41 4.28
N PHE A 372 0.83 42.93 4.87
CA PHE A 372 -0.45 43.12 4.20
C PHE A 372 -1.04 44.48 4.57
N ASP A 373 -1.91 45.02 3.73
CA ASP A 373 -2.57 46.29 3.99
C ASP A 373 -4.01 46.07 4.41
N ILE A 374 -4.44 46.80 5.43
CA ILE A 374 -5.85 47.06 5.71
C ILE A 374 -6.23 48.34 5.01
N VAL A 375 -7.19 48.26 4.09
CA VAL A 375 -7.63 49.39 3.23
C VAL A 375 -9.07 49.75 3.56
N ILE A 376 -9.31 51.04 3.78
CA ILE A 376 -10.63 51.56 4.06
C ILE A 376 -11.16 52.32 2.83
N TYR A 377 -12.37 51.97 2.45
CA TYR A 377 -13.14 52.62 1.40
C TYR A 377 -14.38 53.28 2.00
N ASP A 378 -14.85 54.41 1.41
CA ASP A 378 -16.15 54.94 1.73
C ASP A 378 -17.28 54.20 0.97
N ASP A 379 -18.54 54.57 1.23
CA ASP A 379 -19.71 53.98 0.57
C ASP A 379 -19.75 54.22 -0.95
N LYS A 380 -19.01 55.21 -1.44
CA LYS A 380 -18.88 55.50 -2.87
C LYS A 380 -17.80 54.66 -3.55
N GLY A 381 -16.99 53.95 -2.77
CA GLY A 381 -15.88 53.14 -3.26
C GLY A 381 -14.57 53.92 -3.43
N ASP A 382 -14.46 55.12 -2.86
CA ASP A 382 -13.21 55.87 -2.84
C ASP A 382 -12.29 55.34 -1.75
N LYS A 383 -11.05 55.02 -2.09
CA LYS A 383 -10.01 54.62 -1.13
C LYS A 383 -9.66 55.81 -0.23
N LYS A 384 -9.82 55.66 1.07
CA LYS A 384 -9.58 56.71 2.06
C LYS A 384 -8.27 56.51 2.82
N LEU A 385 -8.08 55.34 3.39
CA LEU A 385 -7.00 55.06 4.33
C LEU A 385 -6.35 53.73 4.02
N THR A 386 -5.07 53.59 4.44
CA THR A 386 -4.34 52.35 4.34
C THR A 386 -3.39 52.22 5.52
N LYS A 387 -3.46 51.09 6.24
CA LYS A 387 -2.53 50.73 7.32
C LYS A 387 -1.80 49.45 6.96
N THR A 388 -0.47 49.51 6.95
CA THR A 388 0.36 48.32 6.67
C THR A 388 0.64 47.57 7.95
N ILE A 389 0.33 46.27 7.95
CA ILE A 389 0.60 45.32 9.02
C ILE A 389 1.77 44.45 8.62
N THR A 390 2.76 44.28 9.49
CA THR A 390 3.94 43.48 9.22
C THR A 390 3.85 42.11 9.90
N VAL A 391 4.30 41.09 9.20
CA VAL A 391 4.40 39.72 9.68
C VAL A 391 5.86 39.29 9.60
N ASP A 392 6.43 38.84 10.71
CA ASP A 392 7.74 38.19 10.77
C ASP A 392 7.61 36.76 11.30
N VAL A 393 8.73 36.06 11.48
CA VAL A 393 8.75 34.65 11.91
C VAL A 393 8.21 34.44 13.33
N ASN A 394 8.13 35.47 14.15
CA ASN A 394 7.66 35.40 15.53
C ASN A 394 6.30 36.06 15.72
N THR A 395 5.75 36.70 14.71
CA THR A 395 4.50 37.45 14.79
C THR A 395 3.34 36.54 15.20
N THR A 396 2.63 36.92 16.24
CA THR A 396 1.47 36.23 16.82
C THR A 396 0.17 36.98 16.48
N MET A 397 -1.00 36.37 16.80
CA MET A 397 -2.29 37.08 16.65
C MET A 397 -2.39 38.27 17.59
N GLU A 398 -1.79 38.22 18.80
CA GLU A 398 -1.70 39.37 19.71
C GLU A 398 -0.94 40.53 19.04
N ASP A 399 0.18 40.26 18.36
CA ASP A 399 0.95 41.26 17.64
C ASP A 399 0.15 41.88 16.49
N ILE A 400 -0.56 41.05 15.72
CA ILE A 400 -1.45 41.52 14.65
C ILE A 400 -2.53 42.44 15.22
N MET A 401 -3.21 42.02 16.29
CA MET A 401 -4.25 42.82 16.94
C MET A 401 -3.70 44.16 17.46
N ARG A 402 -2.51 44.13 18.08
CA ARG A 402 -1.82 45.33 18.58
C ARG A 402 -1.48 46.29 17.43
N GLN A 403 -0.99 45.79 16.30
CA GLN A 403 -0.72 46.63 15.12
C GLN A 403 -2.00 47.24 14.53
N ILE A 404 -3.08 46.46 14.43
CA ILE A 404 -4.37 46.94 13.86
C ILE A 404 -4.98 48.04 14.72
N THR A 405 -4.96 47.85 16.05
CA THR A 405 -5.62 48.76 17.00
C THR A 405 -4.73 49.90 17.51
N ALA A 406 -3.47 49.95 17.04
CA ALA A 406 -2.56 51.02 17.41
C ALA A 406 -3.06 52.37 16.86
N ASN A 407 -3.21 53.36 17.74
CA ASN A 407 -3.57 54.70 17.36
C ASN A 407 -2.35 55.42 16.74
N THR A 408 -2.25 55.35 15.42
CA THR A 408 -1.14 55.84 14.60
C THR A 408 -1.68 56.77 13.51
N ASP A 409 -0.94 57.84 13.19
CA ASP A 409 -1.25 58.70 12.05
C ASP A 409 -0.92 57.96 10.74
N ASP A 410 -1.91 57.26 10.19
CA ASP A 410 -1.75 56.39 9.00
C ASP A 410 -1.88 57.19 7.69
N ASN A 411 -2.42 58.43 7.76
CA ASN A 411 -2.64 59.31 6.60
C ASN A 411 -1.63 60.46 6.52
N GLY A 412 -0.80 60.67 7.55
CA GLY A 412 0.27 61.67 7.59
C GLY A 412 -0.22 63.11 7.76
N ASN A 413 -1.42 63.30 8.32
CA ASN A 413 -2.01 64.64 8.49
C ASN A 413 -1.77 65.25 9.88
N ASN A 414 -1.01 64.54 10.75
CA ASN A 414 -0.74 64.85 12.16
C ASN A 414 -1.99 64.82 13.07
N ASN A 415 -3.00 64.05 12.71
CA ASN A 415 -4.18 63.81 13.52
C ASN A 415 -4.42 62.30 13.61
N ALA A 416 -4.13 61.66 14.73
CA ALA A 416 -4.29 60.25 14.95
C ALA A 416 -5.72 59.81 15.35
N ASN A 417 -6.74 60.62 15.06
CA ASN A 417 -8.15 60.34 15.37
C ASN A 417 -9.04 60.29 14.09
N ASP A 418 -8.45 60.18 12.92
CA ASP A 418 -9.15 60.00 11.65
C ASP A 418 -8.45 58.95 10.75
N ASP A 419 -7.87 57.93 11.42
CA ASP A 419 -7.06 56.88 10.82
C ASP A 419 -7.80 55.53 10.73
N VAL A 420 -7.11 54.47 10.31
CA VAL A 420 -7.73 53.14 10.05
C VAL A 420 -8.42 52.60 11.28
N ASP A 421 -7.77 52.64 12.45
CA ASP A 421 -8.32 52.14 13.71
C ASP A 421 -9.58 52.93 14.17
N ASP A 422 -9.73 54.16 13.77
CA ASP A 422 -10.94 54.95 14.02
C ASP A 422 -12.15 54.51 13.18
N HIS A 423 -11.92 53.82 12.07
CA HIS A 423 -12.97 53.43 11.12
C HIS A 423 -13.33 51.94 11.15
N ILE A 424 -12.66 51.15 11.98
CA ILE A 424 -12.91 49.72 12.14
C ILE A 424 -13.07 49.30 13.61
N ASN A 425 -13.60 48.10 13.84
CA ASN A 425 -13.53 47.36 15.08
C ASN A 425 -12.94 45.99 14.76
N ALA A 426 -11.73 45.72 15.23
CA ALA A 426 -11.08 44.41 15.10
C ALA A 426 -11.22 43.61 16.39
N SER A 427 -11.38 42.31 16.28
CA SER A 427 -11.44 41.37 17.41
C SER A 427 -10.81 40.03 17.07
N PHE A 428 -10.15 39.44 18.03
CA PHE A 428 -9.75 38.05 18.03
C PHE A 428 -10.30 37.38 19.30
N SER A 429 -10.94 36.25 19.17
CA SER A 429 -11.52 35.51 20.29
C SER A 429 -11.12 34.04 20.24
N TYR A 430 -10.77 33.46 21.39
CA TYR A 430 -10.45 32.04 21.54
C TYR A 430 -11.45 31.40 22.50
N ASP A 431 -12.10 30.31 22.08
CA ASP A 431 -12.98 29.51 22.95
C ASP A 431 -12.18 28.31 23.51
N ALA A 432 -11.81 28.38 24.77
CA ALA A 432 -11.06 27.31 25.45
C ALA A 432 -11.82 25.98 25.57
N LYS A 433 -13.14 25.93 25.30
CA LYS A 433 -13.92 24.69 25.37
C LYS A 433 -13.87 23.92 24.05
N THR A 434 -13.94 24.61 22.91
CA THR A 434 -13.88 24.00 21.59
C THR A 434 -12.46 24.00 21.03
N GLY A 435 -11.60 24.91 21.49
CA GLY A 435 -10.28 25.17 20.95
C GLY A 435 -10.32 26.05 19.69
N ASP A 436 -11.49 26.57 19.32
CA ASP A 436 -11.66 27.39 18.14
C ASP A 436 -11.33 28.86 18.42
N SER A 437 -10.73 29.53 17.44
CA SER A 437 -10.58 30.97 17.45
C SER A 437 -11.21 31.62 16.22
N LEU A 438 -11.57 32.88 16.36
CA LEU A 438 -12.19 33.67 15.31
C LEU A 438 -11.56 35.07 15.26
N PHE A 439 -11.10 35.44 14.08
CA PHE A 439 -10.64 36.79 13.76
C PHE A 439 -11.67 37.53 12.93
N GLN A 440 -11.98 38.80 13.29
CA GLN A 440 -12.96 39.62 12.61
C GLN A 440 -12.55 41.08 12.59
N ILE A 441 -12.80 41.75 11.45
CA ILE A 441 -12.75 43.19 11.34
C ILE A 441 -14.09 43.69 10.79
N ASN A 442 -14.74 44.59 11.51
CA ASN A 442 -15.99 45.26 11.13
C ASN A 442 -15.71 46.73 10.81
N ALA A 443 -16.07 47.19 9.63
CA ALA A 443 -16.02 48.61 9.31
C ALA A 443 -17.16 49.36 10.00
N LYS A 444 -16.88 50.59 10.47
CA LYS A 444 -17.92 51.51 11.01
C LYS A 444 -18.85 52.00 9.88
N SER A 445 -20.03 52.48 10.27
CA SER A 445 -21.06 52.95 9.31
C SER A 445 -20.48 53.97 8.34
N GLY A 446 -20.77 53.81 7.04
CA GLY A 446 -20.26 54.66 5.98
C GLY A 446 -18.92 54.22 5.37
N PHE A 447 -18.36 53.09 5.88
CA PHE A 447 -17.07 52.58 5.44
C PHE A 447 -17.14 51.09 5.10
N LYS A 448 -16.16 50.63 4.32
CA LYS A 448 -15.89 49.25 3.99
C LYS A 448 -14.40 48.94 4.21
N VAL A 449 -14.07 47.71 4.53
CA VAL A 449 -12.70 47.25 4.78
C VAL A 449 -12.32 46.16 3.77
N ALA A 450 -11.08 46.20 3.30
CA ALA A 450 -10.44 45.19 2.49
C ALA A 450 -9.06 44.82 3.08
N ILE A 451 -8.58 43.61 2.78
CA ILE A 451 -7.22 43.16 3.13
C ILE A 451 -6.48 42.90 1.83
N GLU A 452 -5.42 43.65 1.57
CA GLU A 452 -4.55 43.50 0.40
C GLU A 452 -3.27 42.78 0.83
N ASP A 453 -3.11 41.49 0.47
CA ASP A 453 -1.90 40.74 0.77
C ASP A 453 -0.71 41.21 -0.08
N LYS A 454 0.47 41.26 0.54
CA LYS A 454 1.76 41.62 -0.09
C LYS A 454 2.80 40.49 0.12
N GLY A 455 2.35 39.24 0.05
CA GLY A 455 3.20 38.05 0.13
C GLY A 455 3.18 37.34 1.46
N THR A 456 2.31 37.70 2.40
CA THR A 456 2.17 37.02 3.70
C THR A 456 1.29 35.79 3.65
N ASN A 457 0.35 35.74 2.71
CA ASN A 457 -0.74 34.75 2.66
C ASN A 457 -1.65 34.77 3.90
N PHE A 458 -1.65 35.84 4.68
CA PHE A 458 -2.42 35.93 5.94
C PHE A 458 -3.93 35.78 5.72
N ALA A 459 -4.49 36.53 4.79
CA ALA A 459 -5.93 36.49 4.52
C ALA A 459 -6.35 35.15 3.90
N GLY A 460 -5.51 34.57 3.04
CA GLY A 460 -5.74 33.28 2.39
C GLY A 460 -5.74 32.13 3.37
N ALA A 461 -4.67 32.01 4.16
CA ALA A 461 -4.46 30.91 5.11
C ALA A 461 -5.57 30.82 6.17
N PHE A 462 -6.12 31.97 6.59
CA PHE A 462 -7.20 32.05 7.55
C PHE A 462 -8.59 32.25 6.93
N SER A 463 -8.68 32.24 5.60
CA SER A 463 -9.91 32.48 4.84
C SER A 463 -10.64 33.78 5.22
N ILE A 464 -9.89 34.83 5.60
CA ILE A 464 -10.45 36.09 6.09
C ILE A 464 -11.18 36.81 4.94
N GLY A 465 -12.49 37.03 5.09
CA GLY A 465 -13.30 37.60 4.03
C GLY A 465 -13.27 36.84 2.72
N GLY A 466 -12.88 35.55 2.75
CA GLY A 466 -12.61 34.70 1.59
C GLY A 466 -13.86 34.26 0.81
N PHE A 467 -13.61 33.61 -0.32
CA PHE A 467 -14.61 32.99 -1.20
C PHE A 467 -14.83 31.51 -0.83
N PHE A 468 -13.75 30.80 -0.53
CA PHE A 468 -13.77 29.43 -0.06
C PHE A 468 -13.57 29.34 1.45
N SER A 469 -14.05 28.23 2.03
CA SER A 469 -13.79 27.76 3.39
C SER A 469 -13.15 26.39 3.36
N GLY A 470 -12.52 26.01 4.46
CA GLY A 470 -11.85 24.71 4.63
C GLY A 470 -10.33 24.87 4.61
N THR A 471 -9.65 23.74 4.93
CA THR A 471 -8.19 23.71 5.10
C THR A 471 -7.50 22.70 4.17
N ASN A 472 -8.26 21.79 3.55
CA ASN A 472 -7.74 20.69 2.74
C ASN A 472 -8.80 20.16 1.75
N ALA A 473 -8.45 19.10 1.00
CA ALA A 473 -9.34 18.50 0.00
C ALA A 473 -10.59 17.83 0.58
N SER A 474 -10.62 17.49 1.87
CA SER A 474 -11.78 16.83 2.47
C SER A 474 -12.88 17.80 2.92
N ASP A 475 -12.52 19.06 3.16
CA ASP A 475 -13.42 20.06 3.76
C ASP A 475 -13.55 21.36 2.94
N MET A 476 -12.88 21.42 1.78
CA MET A 476 -12.97 22.56 0.86
C MET A 476 -14.43 22.80 0.42
N LYS A 477 -14.93 24.01 0.59
CA LYS A 477 -16.27 24.42 0.13
C LYS A 477 -16.33 25.91 -0.18
N VAL A 478 -17.33 26.33 -0.93
CA VAL A 478 -17.67 27.75 -1.05
C VAL A 478 -18.23 28.21 0.29
N LYS A 479 -17.90 29.43 0.76
CA LYS A 479 -18.41 29.98 2.04
C LYS A 479 -19.93 29.92 2.10
N ASP A 480 -20.47 29.50 3.23
CA ASP A 480 -21.92 29.35 3.44
C ASP A 480 -22.70 30.66 3.23
N SER A 481 -22.10 31.82 3.54
CA SER A 481 -22.68 33.15 3.26
C SER A 481 -22.88 33.41 1.76
N ILE A 482 -21.96 32.95 0.93
CA ILE A 482 -22.00 33.07 -0.53
C ILE A 482 -22.97 32.05 -1.15
N LEU A 483 -22.96 30.79 -0.62
CA LEU A 483 -23.90 29.76 -1.07
C LEU A 483 -25.36 30.14 -0.80
N ASN A 484 -25.63 30.72 0.38
CA ASN A 484 -26.98 31.13 0.78
C ASN A 484 -27.48 32.37 0.04
N ASP A 485 -26.55 33.30 -0.29
CA ASP A 485 -26.86 34.49 -1.04
C ASP A 485 -25.77 34.82 -2.07
N PRO A 486 -25.84 34.25 -3.29
CA PRO A 486 -24.91 34.54 -4.37
C PRO A 486 -24.85 36.01 -4.79
N SER A 487 -25.87 36.82 -4.46
CA SER A 487 -25.88 38.25 -4.78
C SER A 487 -24.78 39.03 -4.05
N THR A 488 -24.25 38.47 -2.96
CA THR A 488 -23.17 39.04 -2.14
C THR A 488 -21.80 38.95 -2.80
N VAL A 489 -21.64 38.15 -3.87
CA VAL A 489 -20.37 38.04 -4.60
C VAL A 489 -20.01 39.38 -5.23
N ARG A 490 -18.77 39.80 -5.06
CA ARG A 490 -18.21 41.07 -5.56
C ARG A 490 -17.17 40.83 -6.64
N ALA A 491 -17.12 41.70 -7.65
CA ALA A 491 -16.14 41.64 -8.73
C ALA A 491 -15.06 42.71 -8.60
N SER A 492 -15.36 43.79 -7.83
CA SER A 492 -14.51 44.95 -7.69
C SER A 492 -13.69 44.98 -6.40
N LEU A 493 -12.57 45.68 -6.41
CA LEU A 493 -11.74 45.93 -5.21
C LEU A 493 -12.45 46.86 -4.23
N ASN A 494 -13.11 47.91 -4.74
CA ASN A 494 -13.74 48.92 -3.92
C ASN A 494 -15.16 48.55 -3.42
N GLY A 495 -15.64 47.34 -3.73
CA GLY A 495 -16.94 46.84 -3.32
C GLY A 495 -18.14 47.56 -3.99
N VAL A 496 -17.93 48.25 -5.13
CA VAL A 496 -18.98 48.84 -5.98
C VAL A 496 -19.31 47.86 -7.10
N ASP A 497 -20.59 47.67 -7.39
CA ASP A 497 -21.06 46.64 -8.31
C ASP A 497 -20.61 46.81 -9.78
N SER A 498 -20.15 48.02 -10.19
CA SER A 498 -19.76 48.29 -11.58
C SER A 498 -18.30 47.93 -11.93
N GLY A 499 -17.47 47.58 -10.97
CA GLY A 499 -16.07 47.23 -11.21
C GLY A 499 -15.87 45.72 -11.37
N ASN A 500 -14.78 45.30 -12.02
CA ASN A 500 -14.39 43.89 -12.21
C ASN A 500 -12.89 43.63 -11.99
N ASP A 501 -12.21 44.58 -11.39
CA ASP A 501 -10.75 44.53 -11.19
C ASP A 501 -10.29 43.40 -10.27
N MET A 502 -11.03 43.06 -9.21
CA MET A 502 -10.75 41.91 -8.36
C MET A 502 -11.02 40.61 -9.13
N ALA A 503 -12.15 40.50 -9.82
CA ALA A 503 -12.45 39.28 -10.61
C ALA A 503 -11.39 39.05 -11.70
N ASN A 504 -10.88 40.10 -12.34
CA ASN A 504 -9.78 39.97 -13.30
C ASN A 504 -8.48 39.48 -12.66
N LYS A 505 -8.18 39.84 -11.40
CA LYS A 505 -7.03 39.25 -10.68
C LYS A 505 -7.20 37.76 -10.46
N ILE A 506 -8.41 37.29 -10.11
CA ILE A 506 -8.69 35.85 -9.96
C ILE A 506 -8.59 35.12 -11.30
N ILE A 507 -9.05 35.71 -12.39
CA ILE A 507 -8.88 35.15 -13.75
C ILE A 507 -7.40 35.03 -14.11
N GLN A 508 -6.56 35.98 -13.73
CA GLN A 508 -5.12 35.91 -13.96
C GLN A 508 -4.44 34.78 -13.19
N LEU A 509 -5.01 34.35 -12.06
CA LEU A 509 -4.47 33.24 -11.25
C LEU A 509 -4.32 31.94 -12.04
N GLN A 510 -5.20 31.69 -13.03
CA GLN A 510 -5.07 30.47 -13.87
C GLN A 510 -3.76 30.42 -14.66
N TYR A 511 -3.14 31.57 -14.95
CA TYR A 511 -1.88 31.68 -15.70
C TYR A 511 -0.67 31.98 -14.79
N SER A 512 -0.94 32.33 -13.52
CA SER A 512 0.10 32.68 -12.56
C SER A 512 0.67 31.44 -11.89
N LYS A 513 1.99 31.38 -11.76
CA LYS A 513 2.66 30.39 -10.94
C LYS A 513 2.58 30.81 -9.48
N VAL A 514 2.17 29.86 -8.62
CA VAL A 514 2.04 30.03 -7.18
C VAL A 514 2.84 28.95 -6.47
N ASN A 515 3.11 29.13 -5.19
CA ASN A 515 3.86 28.20 -4.39
C ASN A 515 2.93 27.13 -3.77
N PHE A 516 3.19 25.88 -4.11
CA PHE A 516 2.57 24.70 -3.47
C PHE A 516 3.51 24.17 -2.39
N TYR A 517 3.12 24.28 -1.14
CA TYR A 517 3.87 23.82 0.01
C TYR A 517 3.55 22.35 0.29
N ASN A 518 4.33 21.43 -0.28
CA ASN A 518 4.10 19.98 -0.17
C ASN A 518 4.39 19.47 1.25
N GLU A 519 3.75 18.36 1.63
CA GLU A 519 3.92 17.74 2.96
C GLU A 519 5.34 17.22 3.23
N ASP A 520 6.10 16.90 2.18
CA ASP A 520 7.50 16.49 2.28
C ASP A 520 8.48 17.67 2.48
N GLY A 521 7.94 18.90 2.64
CA GLY A 521 8.73 20.12 2.81
C GLY A 521 9.22 20.75 1.51
N THR A 522 8.96 20.15 0.36
CA THR A 522 9.30 20.74 -0.94
C THR A 522 8.29 21.82 -1.34
N ILE A 523 8.75 22.77 -2.15
CA ILE A 523 7.90 23.84 -2.70
C ILE A 523 7.95 23.75 -4.22
N ASP A 524 6.77 23.55 -4.83
CA ASP A 524 6.62 23.62 -6.28
C ASP A 524 6.08 24.98 -6.69
N ASN A 525 6.68 25.63 -7.68
CA ASN A 525 6.20 26.89 -8.24
C ASN A 525 5.57 26.63 -9.62
N LEU A 526 4.25 26.40 -9.63
CA LEU A 526 3.48 25.94 -10.77
C LEU A 526 2.13 26.69 -10.86
N THR A 527 1.45 26.61 -12.01
CA THR A 527 0.04 26.97 -12.08
C THR A 527 -0.83 25.89 -11.41
N MET A 528 -2.10 26.20 -11.10
CA MET A 528 -3.06 25.23 -10.55
C MET A 528 -3.22 24.01 -11.47
N GLU A 529 -3.33 24.25 -12.78
CA GLU A 529 -3.44 23.19 -13.77
C GLU A 529 -2.16 22.34 -13.85
N GLU A 530 -0.97 22.96 -13.89
CA GLU A 530 0.31 22.24 -13.95
C GLU A 530 0.50 21.34 -12.72
N TYR A 531 0.15 21.83 -11.52
CA TYR A 531 0.28 21.04 -10.30
C TYR A 531 -0.67 19.83 -10.30
N TYR A 532 -1.94 20.03 -10.68
CA TYR A 532 -2.90 18.93 -10.76
C TYR A 532 -2.51 17.90 -11.83
N ARG A 533 -2.00 18.36 -13.00
CA ARG A 533 -1.45 17.46 -14.03
C ARG A 533 -0.21 16.70 -13.56
N LYS A 534 0.62 17.30 -12.70
CA LYS A 534 1.75 16.60 -12.03
C LYS A 534 1.24 15.45 -11.18
N LEU A 535 0.17 15.66 -10.39
CA LEU A 535 -0.45 14.62 -9.58
C LEU A 535 -1.03 13.47 -10.44
N THR A 536 -1.86 13.80 -11.43
CA THR A 536 -2.47 12.77 -12.30
C THR A 536 -1.43 12.03 -13.14
N GLY A 537 -0.41 12.75 -13.60
CA GLY A 537 0.75 12.17 -14.29
C GLY A 537 1.55 11.18 -13.42
N LYS A 538 1.73 11.51 -12.12
CA LYS A 538 2.36 10.60 -11.16
C LYS A 538 1.53 9.34 -10.97
N ILE A 539 0.23 9.44 -10.75
CA ILE A 539 -0.68 8.29 -10.60
C ILE A 539 -0.61 7.39 -11.84
N GLY A 540 -0.68 7.98 -13.05
CA GLY A 540 -0.57 7.25 -14.30
C GLY A 540 0.78 6.54 -14.47
N SER A 541 1.89 7.24 -14.16
CA SER A 541 3.24 6.69 -14.25
C SER A 541 3.49 5.58 -13.24
N ASP A 542 3.03 5.73 -11.99
CA ASP A 542 3.16 4.71 -10.96
C ASP A 542 2.39 3.43 -11.36
N GLY A 543 1.19 3.58 -11.92
CA GLY A 543 0.40 2.48 -12.46
C GLY A 543 1.08 1.77 -13.62
N GLU A 544 1.55 2.50 -14.63
CA GLU A 544 2.20 1.93 -15.81
C GLU A 544 3.54 1.25 -15.46
N ASN A 545 4.39 1.90 -14.66
CA ASN A 545 5.64 1.31 -14.20
C ASN A 545 5.41 0.00 -13.47
N ASN A 546 4.40 -0.04 -12.59
CA ASN A 546 4.08 -1.28 -11.88
C ASN A 546 3.51 -2.36 -12.81
N ASN A 547 2.72 -2.02 -13.82
CA ASN A 547 2.23 -2.97 -14.83
C ASN A 547 3.38 -3.61 -15.60
N VAL A 548 4.39 -2.84 -16.01
CA VAL A 548 5.60 -3.34 -16.69
C VAL A 548 6.36 -4.31 -15.78
N VAL A 549 6.57 -3.94 -14.52
CA VAL A 549 7.26 -4.80 -13.54
C VAL A 549 6.46 -6.07 -13.27
N ASN A 550 5.13 -5.97 -13.15
CA ASN A 550 4.26 -7.13 -12.95
C ASN A 550 4.32 -8.11 -14.14
N ALA A 551 4.31 -7.62 -15.38
CA ALA A 551 4.46 -8.46 -16.57
C ALA A 551 5.84 -9.17 -16.61
N SER A 552 6.90 -8.46 -16.19
CA SER A 552 8.25 -9.04 -16.06
C SER A 552 8.29 -10.13 -14.98
N ASN A 553 7.71 -9.88 -13.80
CA ASN A 553 7.63 -10.85 -12.71
C ASN A 553 6.78 -12.06 -13.07
N GLN A 554 5.71 -11.89 -13.86
CA GLN A 554 4.90 -13.00 -14.38
C GLN A 554 5.74 -13.89 -15.31
N THR A 555 6.54 -13.29 -16.17
CA THR A 555 7.44 -14.02 -17.08
C THR A 555 8.52 -14.78 -16.30
N LEU A 556 9.12 -14.13 -15.31
CA LEU A 556 10.10 -14.75 -14.43
C LEU A 556 9.49 -15.93 -13.65
N TYR A 557 8.32 -15.74 -13.04
CA TYR A 557 7.60 -16.80 -12.35
C TYR A 557 7.35 -18.01 -13.24
N ASN A 558 6.84 -17.80 -14.45
CA ASN A 558 6.57 -18.88 -15.41
C ASN A 558 7.86 -19.64 -15.78
N SER A 559 8.97 -18.92 -15.97
CA SER A 559 10.28 -19.54 -16.28
C SER A 559 10.80 -20.39 -15.12
N VAL A 560 10.77 -19.84 -13.89
CA VAL A 560 11.24 -20.55 -12.69
C VAL A 560 10.32 -21.73 -12.35
N TYR A 561 9.01 -21.58 -12.54
CA TYR A 561 8.05 -22.66 -12.36
C TYR A 561 8.31 -23.80 -13.35
N SER A 562 8.59 -23.50 -14.62
CA SER A 562 8.97 -24.52 -15.61
C SER A 562 10.30 -25.21 -15.25
N GLU A 563 11.29 -24.47 -14.75
CA GLU A 563 12.55 -25.02 -14.24
C GLU A 563 12.30 -26.00 -13.09
N TYR A 564 11.50 -25.59 -12.10
CA TYR A 564 11.14 -26.45 -10.97
C TYR A 564 10.40 -27.70 -11.43
N GLN A 565 9.41 -27.58 -12.30
CA GLN A 565 8.65 -28.71 -12.85
C GLN A 565 9.53 -29.68 -13.66
N SER A 566 10.53 -29.18 -14.37
CA SER A 566 11.45 -30.05 -15.13
C SER A 566 12.31 -30.94 -14.24
N LYS A 567 12.59 -30.52 -12.98
CA LYS A 567 13.42 -31.26 -12.02
C LYS A 567 12.61 -32.12 -11.07
N SER A 568 11.49 -31.60 -10.57
CA SER A 568 10.69 -32.19 -9.50
C SER A 568 9.37 -32.81 -9.98
N GLY A 569 8.90 -32.40 -11.16
CA GLY A 569 7.62 -32.84 -11.72
C GLY A 569 7.70 -34.22 -12.38
N VAL A 570 6.54 -34.77 -12.69
CA VAL A 570 6.38 -36.07 -13.35
C VAL A 570 6.36 -35.90 -14.87
N ASN A 571 7.30 -36.55 -15.57
CA ASN A 571 7.24 -36.71 -17.02
C ASN A 571 6.55 -38.04 -17.35
N THR A 572 5.30 -38.02 -17.78
CA THR A 572 4.51 -39.23 -18.06
C THR A 572 5.14 -40.14 -19.11
N ASN A 573 5.89 -39.63 -20.08
CA ASN A 573 6.57 -40.45 -21.09
C ASN A 573 7.74 -41.23 -20.48
N GLU A 574 8.52 -40.60 -19.58
CA GLU A 574 9.60 -41.26 -18.86
C GLU A 574 9.05 -42.33 -17.89
N GLU A 575 7.97 -42.00 -17.18
CA GLU A 575 7.33 -42.96 -16.28
C GLU A 575 6.73 -44.16 -17.03
N LEU A 576 6.11 -43.95 -18.20
CA LEU A 576 5.62 -45.07 -19.04
C LEU A 576 6.76 -45.97 -19.51
N ALA A 577 7.88 -45.38 -19.95
CA ALA A 577 9.07 -46.17 -20.32
C ALA A 577 9.63 -46.96 -19.13
N ALA A 578 9.71 -46.33 -17.95
CA ALA A 578 10.10 -46.96 -16.71
C ALA A 578 9.14 -48.09 -16.31
N LEU A 579 7.84 -47.91 -16.44
CA LEU A 579 6.82 -48.91 -16.16
C LEU A 579 7.03 -50.18 -17.01
N ILE A 580 7.28 -50.04 -18.32
CA ILE A 580 7.56 -51.15 -19.21
C ILE A 580 8.84 -51.88 -18.80
N GLN A 581 9.88 -51.13 -18.41
CA GLN A 581 11.14 -51.71 -17.90
C GLN A 581 10.92 -52.53 -16.62
N TRP A 582 10.16 -51.99 -15.66
CA TRP A 582 9.88 -52.67 -14.41
C TRP A 582 8.99 -53.90 -14.59
N GLN A 583 8.01 -53.84 -15.51
CA GLN A 583 7.21 -55.01 -15.88
C GLN A 583 8.08 -56.14 -16.49
N SER A 584 9.04 -55.77 -17.34
CA SER A 584 9.98 -56.73 -17.92
C SER A 584 10.89 -57.33 -16.82
N SER A 585 11.38 -56.53 -15.89
CA SER A 585 12.18 -56.96 -14.76
C SER A 585 11.40 -57.88 -13.83
N TYR A 586 10.13 -57.59 -13.55
CA TYR A 586 9.21 -58.43 -12.80
C TYR A 586 9.03 -59.79 -13.49
N GLY A 587 8.78 -59.81 -14.82
CA GLY A 587 8.67 -61.04 -15.60
C GLY A 587 9.94 -61.89 -15.59
N ALA A 588 11.13 -61.25 -15.67
CA ALA A 588 12.41 -61.97 -15.56
C ALA A 588 12.62 -62.58 -14.17
N ALA A 589 12.33 -61.85 -13.10
CA ALA A 589 12.41 -62.36 -11.72
C ALA A 589 11.41 -63.50 -11.46
N ALA A 590 10.18 -63.40 -12.00
CA ALA A 590 9.17 -64.46 -11.95
C ALA A 590 9.66 -65.74 -12.65
N LYS A 591 10.36 -65.57 -13.80
CA LYS A 591 10.93 -66.71 -14.53
C LYS A 591 12.02 -67.44 -13.72
N ILE A 592 12.86 -66.69 -12.95
CA ILE A 592 13.83 -67.26 -12.06
C ILE A 592 13.15 -68.16 -11.00
N VAL A 593 12.09 -67.60 -10.37
CA VAL A 593 11.31 -68.34 -9.35
C VAL A 593 10.71 -69.62 -9.90
N THR A 594 10.04 -69.54 -11.08
CA THR A 594 9.44 -70.72 -11.73
C THR A 594 10.49 -71.78 -12.17
N THR A 595 11.67 -71.30 -12.62
CA THR A 595 12.76 -72.18 -12.98
C THR A 595 13.30 -72.92 -11.77
N VAL A 596 13.45 -72.23 -10.64
CA VAL A 596 13.86 -72.85 -9.37
C VAL A 596 12.82 -73.88 -8.85
N ASP A 597 11.55 -73.59 -8.98
CA ASP A 597 10.45 -74.47 -8.65
C ASP A 597 10.55 -75.80 -9.47
N GLN A 598 10.73 -75.68 -10.79
CA GLN A 598 10.96 -76.84 -11.67
C GLN A 598 12.21 -77.62 -11.31
N MET A 599 13.28 -76.96 -10.86
CA MET A 599 14.51 -77.64 -10.35
C MET A 599 14.26 -78.40 -9.04
N LEU A 600 13.44 -77.83 -8.15
CA LEU A 600 13.01 -78.45 -6.91
C LEU A 600 12.15 -79.70 -7.18
N ASP A 601 11.18 -79.57 -8.10
CA ASP A 601 10.34 -80.70 -8.53
C ASP A 601 11.19 -81.86 -9.11
N THR A 602 12.16 -81.49 -9.95
CA THR A 602 13.09 -82.48 -10.52
C THR A 602 13.93 -83.21 -9.42
N LEU A 603 14.42 -82.45 -8.41
CA LEU A 603 15.16 -83.00 -7.29
C LEU A 603 14.29 -83.87 -6.40
N LEU A 604 13.05 -83.54 -6.16
CA LEU A 604 12.10 -84.32 -5.39
C LEU A 604 11.71 -85.60 -6.15
N GLY A 605 11.56 -85.52 -7.48
CA GLY A 605 11.33 -86.70 -8.34
C GLY A 605 12.51 -87.69 -8.45
N LEU A 606 13.74 -87.22 -8.20
CA LEU A 606 14.92 -88.10 -8.12
C LEU A 606 14.97 -88.91 -6.82
N LYS A 607 14.18 -88.56 -5.81
CA LYS A 607 14.14 -89.25 -4.49
C LYS A 607 12.97 -90.21 -4.38
N SER A 608 12.06 -90.29 -5.36
CA SER A 608 11.01 -91.28 -5.49
C SER A 608 11.48 -92.38 -6.45
#